data_0d7ab6785a27a49136120c4c742eb1d8
#
_entry.id   0d7ab6785a27a49136120c4c742eb1d8
#
_cell.length_a   1.000
_cell.length_b   1.000
_cell.length_c   1.000
_cell.angle_alpha   90.00
_cell.angle_beta   90.00
_cell.angle_gamma   90.00
#
_symmetry.space_group_name_H-M   'P 1'
#
loop_
_entity.id
_entity.type
_entity.pdbx_description
1 polymer ?
#
loop_
_entity_poly.entity_id
_entity_poly.type
_entity_poly.pdbx_seq_one_letter_code
_entity_poly.pdbx_strand_id
1 'polypeptide(L)'
;MNMIQIFGTNKSFDCKAAQRFFKERRLPFQFVDLKEKEMSQGEFESVVAVLSKNLGSRTSAIEALIDPKSKDYSSVAYLDDSDKESKLFENQAKLLIQPVCRNGKTEATVGMAQKIWEGWR
;
A
#
# COMPACT_ATOMS: atom_id res chain seq x y z
N MET A 1 -15.73 -3.59 -13.77
CA MET A 1 -15.82 -2.58 -12.72
C MET A 1 -14.68 -2.79 -11.72
N ASN A 2 -13.93 -1.73 -11.43
CA ASN A 2 -12.81 -1.83 -10.51
C ASN A 2 -13.29 -1.70 -9.07
N MET A 3 -12.68 -2.46 -8.19
CA MET A 3 -12.94 -2.37 -6.76
C MET A 3 -11.79 -1.62 -6.11
N ILE A 4 -12.11 -0.59 -5.34
CA ILE A 4 -11.12 0.13 -4.56
C ILE A 4 -10.86 -0.65 -3.28
N GLN A 5 -9.60 -0.91 -2.97
CA GLN A 5 -9.19 -1.57 -1.74
C GLN A 5 -8.22 -0.66 -0.99
N ILE A 6 -8.42 -0.58 0.33
CA ILE A 6 -7.53 0.18 1.20
C ILE A 6 -6.90 -0.81 2.15
N PHE A 7 -5.58 -0.94 2.09
CA PHE A 7 -4.83 -1.84 2.97
C PHE A 7 -4.14 -1.02 4.06
N GLY A 8 -4.42 -1.34 5.29
CA GLY A 8 -3.83 -0.61 6.40
C GLY A 8 -4.32 -1.14 7.74
N THR A 9 -4.21 -0.33 8.79
CA THR A 9 -4.69 -0.70 10.12
C THR A 9 -5.59 0.41 10.66
N ASN A 10 -6.46 0.05 11.61
CA ASN A 10 -7.38 1.01 12.22
C ASN A 10 -6.67 2.06 13.09
N LYS A 11 -5.40 1.85 13.41
CA LYS A 11 -4.62 2.81 14.21
C LYS A 11 -4.05 3.94 13.37
N SER A 12 -4.00 3.79 12.07
CA SER A 12 -3.43 4.80 11.18
C SER A 12 -4.44 5.92 10.90
N PHE A 13 -4.04 7.16 11.19
CA PHE A 13 -4.86 8.33 10.86
C PHE A 13 -5.07 8.43 9.35
N ASP A 14 -4.04 8.15 8.58
CA ASP A 14 -4.13 8.25 7.12
C ASP A 14 -5.06 7.20 6.55
N CYS A 15 -5.11 6.00 7.14
CA CYS A 15 -6.07 4.97 6.73
C CYS A 15 -7.50 5.43 6.99
N LYS A 16 -7.74 6.06 8.13
CA LYS A 16 -9.07 6.60 8.45
C LYS A 16 -9.44 7.73 7.49
N ALA A 17 -8.48 8.59 7.19
CA ALA A 17 -8.70 9.69 6.26
C ALA A 17 -9.00 9.19 4.85
N ALA A 18 -8.31 8.14 4.40
CA ALA A 18 -8.57 7.52 3.11
C ALA A 18 -9.97 6.95 3.03
N GLN A 19 -10.39 6.22 4.06
CA GLN A 19 -11.75 5.67 4.11
C GLN A 19 -12.80 6.77 4.05
N ARG A 20 -12.58 7.84 4.79
CA ARG A 20 -13.49 8.99 4.78
C ARG A 20 -13.56 9.62 3.40
N PHE A 21 -12.42 9.79 2.75
CA PHE A 21 -12.35 10.37 1.42
C PHE A 21 -13.25 9.64 0.43
N PHE A 22 -13.11 8.31 0.35
CA PHE A 22 -13.92 7.52 -0.58
C PHE A 22 -15.39 7.47 -0.17
N LYS A 23 -15.65 7.40 1.12
CA LYS A 23 -17.01 7.37 1.64
C LYS A 23 -17.76 8.67 1.29
N GLU A 24 -17.11 9.82 1.49
CA GLU A 24 -17.72 11.12 1.18
C GLU A 24 -17.98 11.30 -0.31
N ARG A 25 -17.19 10.65 -1.15
CA ARG A 25 -17.38 10.68 -2.60
C ARG A 25 -18.31 9.58 -3.10
N ARG A 26 -18.85 8.79 -2.20
CA ARG A 26 -19.76 7.68 -2.50
C ARG A 26 -19.15 6.66 -3.45
N LEU A 27 -17.82 6.44 -3.31
CA LEU A 27 -17.12 5.41 -4.06
C LEU A 27 -17.01 4.16 -3.20
N PRO A 28 -17.56 3.03 -3.67
CA PRO A 28 -17.44 1.78 -2.88
C PRO A 28 -16.00 1.37 -2.72
N PHE A 29 -15.65 0.91 -1.52
CA PHE A 29 -14.32 0.41 -1.25
C PHE A 29 -14.38 -0.71 -0.22
N GLN A 30 -13.31 -1.50 -0.20
CA GLN A 30 -13.10 -2.53 0.80
C GLN A 30 -11.90 -2.12 1.66
N PHE A 31 -12.11 -2.04 2.97
CA PHE A 31 -10.98 -1.85 3.88
C PHE A 31 -10.46 -3.22 4.30
N VAL A 32 -9.17 -3.45 4.09
CA VAL A 32 -8.50 -4.68 4.46
C VAL A 32 -7.56 -4.37 5.61
N ASP A 33 -7.90 -4.88 6.80
CA ASP A 33 -7.07 -4.70 7.99
C ASP A 33 -5.90 -5.66 7.93
N LEU A 34 -4.70 -5.12 7.79
CA LEU A 34 -3.49 -5.91 7.64
C LEU A 34 -3.15 -6.75 8.86
N LYS A 35 -3.73 -6.43 10.01
CA LYS A 35 -3.56 -7.26 11.21
C LYS A 35 -4.37 -8.53 11.15
N GLU A 36 -5.45 -8.52 10.40
CA GLU A 36 -6.32 -9.68 10.26
C GLU A 36 -6.08 -10.44 8.97
N LYS A 37 -5.78 -9.71 7.88
CA LYS A 37 -5.57 -10.32 6.57
C LYS A 37 -4.59 -9.48 5.78
N GLU A 38 -3.42 -10.02 5.54
CA GLU A 38 -2.41 -9.35 4.73
C GLU A 38 -2.75 -9.43 3.24
N MET A 39 -2.11 -8.59 2.43
CA MET A 39 -2.23 -8.70 0.99
C MET A 39 -1.79 -10.08 0.54
N SER A 40 -2.55 -10.67 -0.36
CA SER A 40 -2.13 -11.90 -1.04
C SER A 40 -0.92 -11.59 -1.92
N GLN A 41 -0.22 -12.63 -2.36
CA GLN A 41 0.93 -12.45 -3.26
C GLN A 41 0.52 -11.74 -4.55
N GLY A 42 -0.65 -12.08 -5.08
CA GLY A 42 -1.17 -11.44 -6.30
C GLY A 42 -1.49 -9.96 -6.09
N GLU A 43 -2.11 -9.63 -4.96
CA GLU A 43 -2.40 -8.23 -4.63
C GLU A 43 -1.12 -7.42 -4.44
N PHE A 44 -0.17 -7.97 -3.70
CA PHE A 44 1.12 -7.33 -3.46
C PHE A 44 1.87 -7.13 -4.77
N GLU A 45 1.93 -8.15 -5.62
CA GLU A 45 2.61 -8.07 -6.91
C GLU A 45 1.96 -7.01 -7.81
N SER A 46 0.64 -6.93 -7.81
CA SER A 46 -0.10 -5.92 -8.56
C SER A 46 0.27 -4.50 -8.13
N VAL A 47 0.36 -4.26 -6.82
CA VAL A 47 0.76 -2.95 -6.29
C VAL A 47 2.21 -2.64 -6.68
N VAL A 48 3.12 -3.59 -6.50
CA VAL A 48 4.53 -3.39 -6.83
C VAL A 48 4.71 -3.11 -8.32
N ALA A 49 3.98 -3.82 -9.17
CA ALA A 49 4.08 -3.63 -10.63
C ALA A 49 3.65 -2.22 -11.03
N VAL A 50 2.54 -1.72 -10.48
CA VAL A 50 2.07 -0.37 -10.77
C VAL A 50 3.07 0.68 -10.30
N LEU A 51 3.55 0.54 -9.06
CA LEU A 51 4.52 1.48 -8.50
C LEU A 51 5.85 1.42 -9.25
N SER A 52 6.27 0.24 -9.69
CA SER A 52 7.50 0.09 -10.48
C SER A 52 7.41 0.87 -11.79
N LYS A 53 6.25 0.79 -12.44
CA LYS A 53 6.01 1.53 -13.68
C LYS A 53 6.05 3.04 -13.43
N ASN A 54 5.43 3.48 -12.35
CA ASN A 54 5.32 4.91 -12.04
C ASN A 54 6.64 5.50 -11.54
N LEU A 55 7.45 4.73 -10.82
CA LEU A 55 8.68 5.19 -10.19
C LEU A 55 9.96 4.80 -10.95
N GLY A 56 9.81 3.98 -11.97
CA GLY A 56 10.92 3.65 -12.86
C GLY A 56 11.64 2.34 -12.58
N SER A 57 11.45 1.73 -11.42
CA SER A 57 12.08 0.45 -11.10
C SER A 57 11.38 -0.26 -9.95
N ARG A 58 11.59 -1.58 -9.87
CA ARG A 58 11.06 -2.37 -8.76
C ARG A 58 11.74 -1.99 -7.45
N THR A 59 13.03 -1.70 -7.49
CA THR A 59 13.76 -1.23 -6.31
C THR A 59 13.11 0.03 -5.74
N SER A 60 12.82 1.00 -6.59
CA SER A 60 12.15 2.24 -6.17
C SER A 60 10.76 1.97 -5.60
N ALA A 61 10.02 1.03 -6.18
CA ALA A 61 8.70 0.67 -5.70
C ALA A 61 8.76 0.09 -4.28
N ILE A 62 9.66 -0.85 -4.05
CA ILE A 62 9.82 -1.48 -2.73
C ILE A 62 10.26 -0.44 -1.70
N GLU A 63 11.22 0.42 -2.06
CA GLU A 63 11.67 1.49 -1.17
C GLU A 63 10.51 2.42 -0.78
N ALA A 64 9.66 2.76 -1.75
CA ALA A 64 8.53 3.66 -1.51
C ALA A 64 7.49 3.04 -0.58
N LEU A 65 7.39 1.72 -0.53
CA LEU A 65 6.42 1.02 0.29
C LEU A 65 6.86 0.86 1.75
N ILE A 66 8.16 0.90 2.03
CA ILE A 66 8.68 0.68 3.37
C ILE A 66 8.66 1.97 4.18
N ASP A 67 8.05 1.91 5.36
CA ASP A 67 7.95 3.07 6.25
C ASP A 67 9.26 3.26 7.04
N PRO A 68 9.99 4.35 6.79
CA PRO A 68 11.23 4.61 7.52
C PRO A 68 11.01 4.92 9.00
N LYS A 69 9.77 5.17 9.41
CA LYS A 69 9.42 5.40 10.80
C LYS A 69 9.07 4.12 11.55
N SER A 70 9.01 2.99 10.83
CA SER A 70 8.74 1.70 11.46
C SER A 70 9.86 1.33 12.44
N LYS A 71 9.49 0.73 13.56
CA LYS A 71 10.46 0.22 14.53
C LYS A 71 11.36 -0.86 13.92
N ASP A 72 10.87 -1.52 12.90
CA ASP A 72 11.59 -2.61 12.24
C ASP A 72 12.37 -2.16 11.00
N TYR A 73 12.36 -0.85 10.71
CA TYR A 73 13.02 -0.33 9.51
C TYR A 73 14.51 -0.67 9.47
N SER A 74 15.20 -0.53 10.59
CA SER A 74 16.66 -0.78 10.63
C SER A 74 17.01 -2.23 10.32
N SER A 75 16.09 -3.16 10.57
CA SER A 75 16.32 -4.58 10.31
C SER A 75 16.22 -4.92 8.82
N VAL A 76 15.64 -4.05 8.01
CA VAL A 76 15.45 -4.29 6.57
C VAL A 76 16.22 -3.31 5.69
N ALA A 77 16.61 -2.16 6.23
CA ALA A 77 17.20 -1.07 5.43
C ALA A 77 18.47 -1.49 4.67
N TYR A 78 19.21 -2.42 5.20
CA TYR A 78 20.49 -2.85 4.63
C TYR A 78 20.42 -4.19 3.90
N LEU A 79 19.23 -4.77 3.79
CA LEU A 79 19.07 -6.03 3.06
C LEU A 79 19.16 -5.78 1.56
N ASP A 80 19.51 -6.83 0.80
CA ASP A 80 19.44 -6.74 -0.65
C ASP A 80 17.96 -6.66 -1.09
N ASP A 81 17.74 -6.33 -2.35
CA ASP A 81 16.37 -6.09 -2.85
C ASP A 81 15.44 -7.27 -2.65
N SER A 82 15.93 -8.47 -2.90
CA SER A 82 15.12 -9.69 -2.78
C SER A 82 14.71 -9.95 -1.32
N ASP A 83 15.64 -9.84 -0.40
CA ASP A 83 15.38 -10.07 1.01
C ASP A 83 14.50 -8.95 1.60
N LYS A 84 14.73 -7.72 1.16
CA LYS A 84 13.94 -6.57 1.58
C LYS A 84 12.48 -6.77 1.18
N GLU A 85 12.25 -7.18 -0.06
CA GLU A 85 10.90 -7.45 -0.55
C GLU A 85 10.23 -8.58 0.23
N SER A 86 10.95 -9.66 0.49
CA SER A 86 10.41 -10.78 1.26
C SER A 86 10.02 -10.39 2.67
N LYS A 87 10.86 -9.61 3.34
CA LYS A 87 10.57 -9.13 4.69
C LYS A 87 9.37 -8.18 4.70
N LEU A 88 9.27 -7.33 3.70
CA LEU A 88 8.14 -6.42 3.57
C LEU A 88 6.84 -7.21 3.44
N PHE A 89 6.82 -8.20 2.56
CA PHE A 89 5.64 -9.04 2.36
C PHE A 89 5.25 -9.83 3.61
N GLU A 90 6.24 -10.35 4.33
CA GLU A 90 6.01 -11.13 5.54
C GLU A 90 5.57 -10.29 6.74
N ASN A 91 5.81 -8.98 6.72
CA ASN A 91 5.56 -8.08 7.86
C ASN A 91 4.81 -6.83 7.43
N GLN A 92 3.77 -7.00 6.65
CA GLN A 92 3.06 -5.89 6.02
C GLN A 92 2.55 -4.85 7.01
N ALA A 93 1.87 -5.27 8.06
CA ALA A 93 1.30 -4.33 9.03
C ALA A 93 2.37 -3.48 9.73
N LYS A 94 3.58 -4.00 9.86
CA LYS A 94 4.67 -3.32 10.57
C LYS A 94 5.54 -2.47 9.67
N LEU A 95 5.70 -2.86 8.41
CA LEU A 95 6.66 -2.24 7.51
C LEU A 95 6.07 -1.35 6.43
N LEU A 96 4.82 -1.57 6.03
CA LEU A 96 4.22 -0.78 4.96
C LEU A 96 3.88 0.63 5.40
N ILE A 97 4.15 1.60 4.53
CA ILE A 97 3.53 2.92 4.64
C ILE A 97 2.04 2.73 4.39
N GLN A 98 1.20 3.28 5.24
CA GLN A 98 -0.24 3.12 5.18
C GLN A 98 -0.93 4.45 4.89
N PRO A 99 -2.01 4.42 4.12
CA PRO A 99 -2.61 3.26 3.48
C PRO A 99 -1.95 2.91 2.14
N VAL A 100 -2.04 1.65 1.75
CA VAL A 100 -1.78 1.24 0.39
C VAL A 100 -3.14 1.08 -0.25
N CYS A 101 -3.40 1.80 -1.32
CA CYS A 101 -4.70 1.77 -1.99
C CYS A 101 -4.55 1.21 -3.40
N ARG A 102 -5.55 0.47 -3.82
CA ARG A 102 -5.58 -0.23 -5.10
C ARG A 102 -6.92 0.03 -5.77
N ASN A 103 -6.93 0.29 -7.08
CA ASN A 103 -8.15 0.38 -7.85
C ASN A 103 -8.06 -0.61 -9.01
N GLY A 104 -8.62 -1.80 -8.79
CA GLY A 104 -8.44 -2.91 -9.72
C GLY A 104 -6.99 -3.34 -9.77
N LYS A 105 -6.51 -3.73 -10.94
CA LYS A 105 -5.14 -4.23 -11.12
C LYS A 105 -4.20 -3.19 -11.71
N THR A 106 -4.72 -2.05 -12.14
CA THR A 106 -3.96 -1.09 -12.92
C THR A 106 -3.58 0.19 -12.19
N GLU A 107 -4.17 0.44 -11.02
CA GLU A 107 -3.90 1.64 -10.26
C GLU A 107 -3.61 1.30 -8.80
N ALA A 108 -2.58 1.93 -8.26
CA ALA A 108 -2.21 1.75 -6.86
C ALA A 108 -1.47 2.99 -6.37
N THR A 109 -1.62 3.26 -5.07
CA THR A 109 -0.93 4.38 -4.43
C THR A 109 -0.43 3.93 -3.06
N VAL A 110 0.57 4.63 -2.54
CA VAL A 110 1.08 4.41 -1.20
C VAL A 110 1.05 5.74 -0.45
N GLY A 111 0.54 5.72 0.78
CA GLY A 111 0.33 6.92 1.56
C GLY A 111 -0.88 7.71 1.08
N MET A 112 -0.99 8.96 1.52
CA MET A 112 -2.09 9.83 1.10
C MET A 112 -1.88 10.30 -0.33
N ALA A 113 -2.87 10.10 -1.17
CA ALA A 113 -2.78 10.41 -2.60
C ALA A 113 -4.12 10.92 -3.14
N GLN A 114 -4.71 11.89 -2.44
CA GLN A 114 -6.06 12.38 -2.75
C GLN A 114 -6.19 12.86 -4.20
N LYS A 115 -5.18 13.52 -4.74
CA LYS A 115 -5.23 14.02 -6.12
C LYS A 115 -5.35 12.89 -7.13
N ILE A 116 -4.68 11.78 -6.87
CA ILE A 116 -4.78 10.60 -7.73
C ILE A 116 -6.15 9.94 -7.54
N TRP A 117 -6.59 9.81 -6.29
CA TRP A 117 -7.86 9.17 -5.98
C TRP A 117 -9.06 9.92 -6.55
N GLU A 118 -8.95 11.24 -6.75
CA GLU A 118 -10.02 12.03 -7.36
C GLU A 118 -10.41 11.52 -8.75
N GLY A 119 -9.48 10.89 -9.44
CA GLY A 119 -9.73 10.31 -10.76
C GLY A 119 -10.22 8.86 -10.74
N TRP A 120 -10.31 8.26 -9.57
CA TRP A 120 -10.72 6.86 -9.46
C TRP A 120 -12.24 6.70 -9.56
N ARG A 121 -12.65 5.58 -10.16
CA ARG A 121 -14.05 5.24 -10.36
C ARG A 121 -14.35 3.86 -9.79
#